data_8e91f53b288641b565fb1667923aa36f
#
_entry.id   8e91f53b288641b565fb1667923aa36f
#
_cell.length_a   1.000
_cell.length_b   1.000
_cell.length_c   1.000
_cell.angle_alpha   90.00
_cell.angle_beta   90.00
_cell.angle_gamma   90.00
#
_symmetry.space_group_name_H-M   'P 1'
#
loop_
_entity.id
_entity.type
_entity.pdbx_description
1 polymer ?
#
loop_
_entity_poly.entity_id
_entity_poly.type
_entity_poly.pdbx_seq_one_letter_code
_entity_poly.pdbx_strand_id
1 'polypeptide(L)'
;MAEHKLNEAQQAAVESEAPVLCCACPGSGKTRVLIAKVRHILRTHPDPFVVMTTFSREAADEMLKRIKEDERISNQLDRLTIGTFHSLALRQLKETGKVGKILSEIEARYLISRCLHETGLKLSLEEADAYIAHCKSDRDFAAQRPDLARLTACYQKHQTALGSQDFTDILLRANQLMAQRKIKPIRATHVLADEFQDADILQFDWLMHHAVQNPVLCAVGDDDQSIYGFRRSLGYRGMMDFVAATGATIINLDTNYRSTAGIVTAASKLIAYNVDRV
;
A
#
# COMPACT_ATOMS: atom_id res chain seq x y z
N MET A 1 -5.04 -0.57 30.81
CA MET A 1 -3.56 -0.66 30.65
C MET A 1 -3.01 0.76 30.61
N ALA A 2 -1.95 1.09 31.35
CA ALA A 2 -1.33 2.41 31.32
C ALA A 2 -0.86 2.71 29.89
N GLU A 3 -1.34 3.80 29.33
CA GLU A 3 -0.94 4.23 27.98
C GLU A 3 0.52 4.75 28.11
N HIS A 4 1.48 4.00 27.57
CA HIS A 4 2.84 4.50 27.52
C HIS A 4 2.86 5.81 26.73
N LYS A 5 3.42 6.86 27.31
CA LYS A 5 3.57 8.17 26.68
C LYS A 5 4.32 8.01 25.34
N LEU A 6 3.89 8.72 24.29
CA LEU A 6 4.64 8.81 23.04
C LEU A 6 5.97 9.54 23.30
N ASN A 7 7.03 9.13 22.61
CA ASN A 7 8.29 9.90 22.62
C ASN A 7 8.15 11.13 21.69
N GLU A 8 9.17 12.00 21.70
CA GLU A 8 9.13 13.25 20.94
C GLU A 8 8.93 13.04 19.44
N ALA A 9 9.64 12.08 18.84
CA ALA A 9 9.51 11.77 17.41
C ALA A 9 8.11 11.21 17.08
N GLN A 10 7.60 10.30 17.90
CA GLN A 10 6.24 9.76 17.76
C GLN A 10 5.20 10.88 17.89
N GLN A 11 5.37 11.79 18.86
CA GLN A 11 4.47 12.92 19.07
C GLN A 11 4.51 13.89 17.87
N ALA A 12 5.70 14.22 17.37
CA ALA A 12 5.86 15.05 16.17
C ALA A 12 5.15 14.44 14.95
N ALA A 13 5.26 13.12 14.74
CA ALA A 13 4.55 12.43 13.67
C ALA A 13 3.02 12.49 13.83
N VAL A 14 2.54 12.36 15.07
CA VAL A 14 1.10 12.41 15.38
C VAL A 14 0.53 13.81 15.15
N GLU A 15 1.24 14.86 15.55
CA GLU A 15 0.75 16.24 15.54
C GLU A 15 1.01 16.98 14.20
N SER A 16 1.79 16.38 13.30
CA SER A 16 2.08 17.03 12.01
C SER A 16 0.81 17.26 11.19
N GLU A 17 0.60 18.50 10.78
CA GLU A 17 -0.45 18.96 9.85
C GLU A 17 0.05 19.03 8.39
N ALA A 18 1.30 18.63 8.15
CA ALA A 18 1.92 18.53 6.83
C ALA A 18 2.16 17.06 6.46
N PRO A 19 2.42 16.75 5.18
CA PRO A 19 2.80 15.40 4.78
C PRO A 19 4.03 14.89 5.55
N VAL A 20 3.98 13.63 5.98
CA VAL A 20 5.04 12.99 6.78
C VAL A 20 5.35 11.60 6.24
N LEU A 21 6.64 11.29 6.15
CA LEU A 21 7.15 9.94 6.06
C LEU A 21 7.77 9.54 7.40
N CYS A 22 7.19 8.58 8.11
CA CYS A 22 7.80 8.00 9.30
C CYS A 22 8.68 6.82 8.89
N CYS A 23 9.99 6.98 8.99
CA CYS A 23 10.95 5.89 8.84
C CYS A 23 11.13 5.23 10.22
N ALA A 24 10.68 4.00 10.33
CA ALA A 24 10.41 3.40 11.63
C ALA A 24 11.14 2.08 11.78
N CYS A 25 12.12 2.00 12.67
CA CYS A 25 12.82 0.76 12.95
C CYS A 25 11.85 -0.34 13.49
N PRO A 26 12.24 -1.62 13.42
CA PRO A 26 11.45 -2.71 13.96
C PRO A 26 11.09 -2.45 15.44
N GLY A 27 9.82 -2.63 15.79
CA GLY A 27 9.37 -2.45 17.17
C GLY A 27 9.30 -0.99 17.69
N SER A 28 9.41 0.00 16.81
CA SER A 28 9.30 1.44 17.18
C SER A 28 7.87 1.91 17.41
N GLY A 29 6.88 1.06 17.20
CA GLY A 29 5.47 1.38 17.43
C GLY A 29 4.76 2.04 16.25
N LYS A 30 5.12 1.70 15.00
CA LYS A 30 4.46 2.16 13.75
C LYS A 30 2.94 2.23 13.89
N THR A 31 2.30 1.09 14.14
CA THR A 31 0.84 0.99 14.27
C THR A 31 0.29 1.87 15.40
N ARG A 32 1.03 2.00 16.49
CA ARG A 32 0.65 2.86 17.62
C ARG A 32 0.64 4.33 17.24
N VAL A 33 1.64 4.78 16.47
CA VAL A 33 1.71 6.16 15.95
C VAL A 33 0.53 6.43 15.03
N LEU A 34 0.21 5.50 14.11
CA LEU A 34 -0.92 5.65 13.19
C LEU A 34 -2.26 5.75 13.94
N ILE A 35 -2.50 4.88 14.93
CA ILE A 35 -3.73 4.94 15.75
C ILE A 35 -3.79 6.23 16.57
N ALA A 36 -2.66 6.66 17.16
CA ALA A 36 -2.60 7.92 17.88
C ALA A 36 -2.85 9.13 16.94
N LYS A 37 -2.35 9.09 15.69
CA LYS A 37 -2.62 10.10 14.69
C LYS A 37 -4.09 10.12 14.28
N VAL A 38 -4.72 8.97 14.05
CA VAL A 38 -6.18 8.90 13.80
C VAL A 38 -6.95 9.56 14.94
N ARG A 39 -6.62 9.22 16.19
CA ARG A 39 -7.22 9.83 17.38
C ARG A 39 -7.02 11.34 17.43
N HIS A 40 -5.82 11.81 17.14
CA HIS A 40 -5.51 13.24 17.10
C HIS A 40 -6.38 13.94 16.06
N ILE A 41 -6.40 13.44 14.82
CA ILE A 41 -7.18 13.99 13.71
C ILE A 41 -8.68 14.05 14.05
N LEU A 42 -9.26 12.95 14.53
CA LEU A 42 -10.67 12.88 14.87
C LEU A 42 -11.10 13.86 15.99
N ARG A 43 -10.15 14.26 16.85
CA ARG A 43 -10.41 15.18 17.98
C ARG A 43 -10.13 16.63 17.66
N THR A 44 -9.22 16.92 16.75
CA THR A 44 -8.74 18.29 16.49
C THR A 44 -9.23 18.87 15.18
N HIS A 45 -9.45 18.03 14.16
CA HIS A 45 -9.91 18.53 12.87
C HIS A 45 -11.43 18.73 12.88
N PRO A 46 -11.96 19.84 12.34
CA PRO A 46 -13.38 20.19 12.44
C PRO A 46 -14.33 19.26 11.66
N ASP A 47 -13.89 18.72 10.52
CA ASP A 47 -14.67 17.77 9.70
C ASP A 47 -13.74 16.68 9.16
N PRO A 48 -13.30 15.74 10.02
CA PRO A 48 -12.29 14.75 9.63
C PRO A 48 -12.90 13.64 8.77
N PHE A 49 -12.18 13.25 7.73
CA PHE A 49 -12.37 12.01 6.98
C PHE A 49 -11.02 11.36 6.81
N VAL A 50 -10.79 10.22 7.45
CA VAL A 50 -9.51 9.53 7.44
C VAL A 50 -9.63 8.27 6.59
N VAL A 51 -8.78 8.18 5.57
CA VAL A 51 -8.54 6.94 4.83
C VAL A 51 -7.26 6.30 5.36
N MET A 52 -7.33 5.04 5.77
CA MET A 52 -6.18 4.30 6.25
C MET A 52 -5.99 3.04 5.40
N THR A 53 -4.82 2.90 4.84
CA THR A 53 -4.48 1.76 4.00
C THR A 53 -3.29 0.99 4.55
N THR A 54 -3.30 -0.32 4.34
CA THR A 54 -2.27 -1.25 4.79
C THR A 54 -2.09 -2.35 3.75
N PHE A 55 -1.00 -3.12 3.89
CA PHE A 55 -0.65 -4.18 2.96
C PHE A 55 -1.53 -5.42 3.10
N SER A 56 -1.93 -5.81 4.31
CA SER A 56 -2.70 -7.04 4.54
C SER A 56 -4.08 -6.78 5.16
N ARG A 57 -4.99 -7.74 4.96
CA ARG A 57 -6.33 -7.70 5.58
C ARG A 57 -6.24 -7.83 7.10
N GLU A 58 -5.35 -8.69 7.57
CA GLU A 58 -5.12 -8.94 8.99
C GLU A 58 -4.67 -7.65 9.68
N ALA A 59 -3.78 -6.87 9.04
CA ALA A 59 -3.35 -5.58 9.57
C ALA A 59 -4.49 -4.56 9.59
N ALA A 60 -5.33 -4.52 8.54
CA ALA A 60 -6.50 -3.65 8.50
C ALA A 60 -7.51 -4.00 9.59
N ASP A 61 -7.79 -5.29 9.80
CA ASP A 61 -8.72 -5.78 10.81
C ASP A 61 -8.19 -5.49 12.23
N GLU A 62 -6.89 -5.68 12.48
CA GLU A 62 -6.24 -5.37 13.74
C GLU A 62 -6.31 -3.86 14.07
N MET A 63 -6.04 -3.00 13.06
CA MET A 63 -6.17 -1.55 13.23
C MET A 63 -7.61 -1.15 13.55
N LEU A 64 -8.58 -1.69 12.80
CA LEU A 64 -10.00 -1.42 13.02
C LEU A 64 -10.44 -1.88 14.42
N LYS A 65 -9.97 -3.05 14.87
CA LYS A 65 -10.24 -3.57 16.21
C LYS A 65 -9.72 -2.60 17.28
N ARG A 66 -8.45 -2.18 17.20
CA ARG A 66 -7.85 -1.25 18.16
C ARG A 66 -8.56 0.11 18.21
N ILE A 67 -9.02 0.60 17.06
CA ILE A 67 -9.78 1.86 16.99
C ILE A 67 -11.16 1.68 17.62
N LYS A 68 -11.85 0.56 17.39
CA LYS A 68 -13.14 0.26 18.03
C LYS A 68 -13.05 0.13 19.55
N GLU A 69 -11.93 -0.38 20.06
CA GLU A 69 -11.66 -0.51 21.49
C GLU A 69 -11.24 0.81 22.16
N ASP A 70 -10.93 1.85 21.37
CA ASP A 70 -10.60 3.17 21.91
C ASP A 70 -11.89 4.00 22.13
N GLU A 71 -12.37 4.04 23.37
CA GLU A 71 -13.60 4.74 23.78
C GLU A 71 -13.62 6.23 23.37
N ARG A 72 -12.44 6.85 23.13
CA ARG A 72 -12.31 8.27 22.75
C ARG A 72 -12.73 8.56 21.32
N ILE A 73 -12.75 7.54 20.45
CA ILE A 73 -13.02 7.69 19.01
C ILE A 73 -13.93 6.60 18.45
N SER A 74 -14.34 5.63 19.26
CA SER A 74 -15.20 4.51 18.82
C SER A 74 -16.58 4.95 18.28
N ASN A 75 -17.03 6.14 18.62
CA ASN A 75 -18.27 6.73 18.12
C ASN A 75 -18.12 7.50 16.80
N GLN A 76 -16.92 7.55 16.20
CA GLN A 76 -16.61 8.30 14.98
C GLN A 76 -16.15 7.37 13.83
N LEU A 77 -16.56 6.10 13.85
CA LEU A 77 -16.16 5.11 12.83
C LEU A 77 -16.69 5.43 11.44
N ASP A 78 -17.77 6.21 11.33
CA ASP A 78 -18.32 6.75 10.09
C ASP A 78 -17.37 7.75 9.40
N ARG A 79 -16.42 8.32 10.14
CA ARG A 79 -15.35 9.21 9.65
C ARG A 79 -14.11 8.47 9.18
N LEU A 80 -14.10 7.13 9.26
CA LEU A 80 -12.96 6.29 8.94
C LEU A 80 -13.27 5.35 7.79
N THR A 81 -12.31 5.22 6.90
CA THR A 81 -12.29 4.18 5.86
C THR A 81 -10.96 3.44 5.96
N ILE A 82 -11.01 2.19 6.42
CA ILE A 82 -9.82 1.35 6.64
C ILE A 82 -9.88 0.13 5.72
N GLY A 83 -8.77 -0.22 5.10
CA GLY A 83 -8.68 -1.40 4.26
C GLY A 83 -7.32 -1.56 3.60
N THR A 84 -7.17 -2.62 2.80
CA THR A 84 -6.01 -2.73 1.91
C THR A 84 -6.20 -1.87 0.68
N PHE A 85 -5.11 -1.48 0.01
CA PHE A 85 -5.18 -0.73 -1.25
C PHE A 85 -6.16 -1.37 -2.24
N HIS A 86 -6.09 -2.69 -2.43
CA HIS A 86 -6.98 -3.41 -3.32
C HIS A 86 -8.44 -3.39 -2.87
N SER A 87 -8.72 -3.51 -1.57
CA SER A 87 -10.10 -3.49 -1.06
C SER A 87 -10.75 -2.12 -1.23
N LEU A 88 -9.97 -1.05 -1.02
CA LEU A 88 -10.41 0.33 -1.21
C LEU A 88 -10.64 0.65 -2.68
N ALA A 89 -9.70 0.27 -3.56
CA ALA A 89 -9.83 0.42 -5.02
C ALA A 89 -11.04 -0.37 -5.56
N LEU A 90 -11.24 -1.60 -5.08
CA LEU A 90 -12.40 -2.41 -5.46
C LEU A 90 -13.72 -1.76 -5.03
N ARG A 91 -13.77 -1.15 -3.85
CA ARG A 91 -14.94 -0.40 -3.38
C ARG A 91 -15.25 0.76 -4.33
N GLN A 92 -14.25 1.57 -4.71
CA GLN A 92 -14.41 2.66 -5.69
C GLN A 92 -14.94 2.15 -7.04
N LEU A 93 -14.41 1.02 -7.54
CA LEU A 93 -14.88 0.43 -8.79
C LEU A 93 -16.33 -0.08 -8.70
N LYS A 94 -16.73 -0.69 -7.58
CA LYS A 94 -18.11 -1.16 -7.36
C LYS A 94 -19.14 -0.03 -7.44
N GLU A 95 -18.80 1.15 -6.93
CA GLU A 95 -19.66 2.33 -7.00
C GLU A 95 -19.96 2.75 -8.46
N THR A 96 -19.13 2.36 -9.41
CA THR A 96 -19.34 2.64 -10.84
C THR A 96 -20.21 1.60 -11.56
N GLY A 97 -20.54 0.48 -10.92
CA GLY A 97 -21.24 -0.65 -11.52
C GLY A 97 -20.43 -1.41 -12.60
N LYS A 98 -19.13 -1.15 -12.71
CA LYS A 98 -18.27 -1.67 -13.78
C LYS A 98 -17.21 -2.68 -13.29
N VAL A 99 -17.54 -3.45 -12.27
CA VAL A 99 -16.66 -4.51 -11.77
C VAL A 99 -16.99 -5.80 -12.48
N GLY A 100 -16.02 -6.34 -13.25
CA GLY A 100 -16.09 -7.70 -13.80
C GLY A 100 -15.95 -8.76 -12.72
N LYS A 101 -16.14 -10.02 -13.10
CA LYS A 101 -15.85 -11.15 -12.21
C LYS A 101 -14.37 -11.12 -11.81
N ILE A 102 -14.07 -11.17 -10.51
CA ILE A 102 -12.69 -11.32 -10.04
C ILE A 102 -12.33 -12.80 -10.12
N LEU A 103 -11.22 -13.09 -10.83
CA LEU A 103 -10.69 -14.44 -10.92
C LEU A 103 -10.20 -14.92 -9.55
N SER A 104 -10.55 -16.14 -9.20
CA SER A 104 -9.87 -16.85 -8.12
C SER A 104 -8.43 -17.20 -8.54
N GLU A 105 -7.58 -17.52 -7.57
CA GLU A 105 -6.21 -17.94 -7.85
C GLU A 105 -6.16 -19.15 -8.79
N ILE A 106 -7.05 -20.12 -8.59
CA ILE A 106 -7.14 -21.33 -9.44
C ILE A 106 -7.50 -20.95 -10.88
N GLU A 107 -8.49 -20.08 -11.06
CA GLU A 107 -8.89 -19.62 -12.39
C GLU A 107 -7.78 -18.83 -13.09
N ALA A 108 -7.08 -17.95 -12.37
CA ALA A 108 -5.94 -17.20 -12.90
C ALA A 108 -4.82 -18.15 -13.33
N ARG A 109 -4.42 -19.09 -12.48
CA ARG A 109 -3.41 -20.12 -12.79
C ARG A 109 -3.78 -20.97 -13.99
N TYR A 110 -5.05 -21.36 -14.14
CA TYR A 110 -5.53 -22.07 -15.31
C TYR A 110 -5.36 -21.23 -16.59
N LEU A 111 -5.75 -19.95 -16.57
CA LEU A 111 -5.57 -19.07 -17.74
C LEU A 111 -4.09 -18.85 -18.07
N ILE A 112 -3.24 -18.68 -17.07
CA ILE A 112 -1.78 -18.56 -17.25
C ILE A 112 -1.21 -19.81 -17.92
N SER A 113 -1.55 -21.00 -17.39
CA SER A 113 -1.11 -22.27 -17.97
C SER A 113 -1.51 -22.41 -19.44
N ARG A 114 -2.75 -22.04 -19.76
CA ARG A 114 -3.25 -22.03 -21.14
C ARG A 114 -2.46 -21.06 -22.02
N CYS A 115 -2.20 -19.84 -21.54
CA CYS A 115 -1.43 -18.83 -22.28
C CYS A 115 0.03 -19.24 -22.48
N LEU A 116 0.66 -19.89 -21.51
CA LEU A 116 2.01 -20.46 -21.67
C LEU A 116 2.04 -21.50 -22.80
N HIS A 117 1.04 -22.37 -22.86
CA HIS A 117 0.92 -23.33 -23.96
C HIS A 117 0.69 -22.64 -25.32
N GLU A 118 -0.21 -21.65 -25.38
CA GLU A 118 -0.50 -20.91 -26.63
C GLU A 118 0.69 -20.07 -27.13
N THR A 119 1.51 -19.54 -26.22
CA THR A 119 2.68 -18.71 -26.56
C THR A 119 3.97 -19.51 -26.73
N GLY A 120 4.00 -20.75 -26.25
CA GLY A 120 5.18 -21.62 -26.28
C GLY A 120 6.27 -21.22 -25.30
N LEU A 121 5.99 -20.34 -24.33
CA LEU A 121 6.96 -19.88 -23.33
C LEU A 121 7.16 -20.94 -22.26
N LYS A 122 8.43 -21.16 -21.89
CA LYS A 122 8.83 -22.11 -20.84
C LYS A 122 9.12 -21.35 -19.55
N LEU A 123 8.07 -21.02 -18.80
CA LEU A 123 8.10 -20.36 -17.50
C LEU A 123 7.28 -21.18 -16.49
N SER A 124 7.62 -21.10 -15.23
CA SER A 124 6.72 -21.56 -14.16
C SER A 124 5.47 -20.70 -14.09
N LEU A 125 4.41 -21.20 -13.45
CA LEU A 125 3.19 -20.41 -13.27
C LEU A 125 3.43 -19.15 -12.44
N GLU A 126 4.29 -19.25 -11.42
CA GLU A 126 4.68 -18.15 -10.55
C GLU A 126 5.46 -17.06 -11.31
N GLU A 127 6.42 -17.45 -12.15
CA GLU A 127 7.17 -16.51 -13.00
C GLU A 127 6.24 -15.83 -14.01
N ALA A 128 5.36 -16.59 -14.65
CA ALA A 128 4.42 -16.06 -15.63
C ALA A 128 3.43 -15.07 -15.00
N ASP A 129 2.89 -15.37 -13.81
CA ASP A 129 2.01 -14.47 -13.07
C ASP A 129 2.74 -13.16 -12.71
N ALA A 130 3.95 -13.26 -12.17
CA ALA A 130 4.77 -12.09 -11.83
C ALA A 130 5.08 -11.23 -13.08
N TYR A 131 5.41 -11.84 -14.22
CA TYR A 131 5.69 -11.11 -15.45
C TYR A 131 4.44 -10.49 -16.06
N ILE A 132 3.30 -11.18 -16.05
CA ILE A 132 2.02 -10.62 -16.52
C ILE A 132 1.67 -9.38 -15.68
N ALA A 133 1.76 -9.47 -14.36
CA ALA A 133 1.51 -8.34 -13.48
C ALA A 133 2.51 -7.18 -13.73
N HIS A 134 3.78 -7.48 -14.05
CA HIS A 134 4.78 -6.47 -14.40
C HIS A 134 4.47 -5.78 -15.73
N CYS A 135 4.18 -6.54 -16.77
CA CYS A 135 3.81 -5.98 -18.06
C CYS A 135 2.52 -5.13 -18.00
N LYS A 136 1.58 -5.46 -17.12
CA LYS A 136 0.36 -4.67 -16.92
C LYS A 136 0.64 -3.31 -16.25
N SER A 137 1.59 -3.26 -15.33
CA SER A 137 1.89 -2.06 -14.53
C SER A 137 2.99 -1.19 -15.11
N ASP A 138 3.87 -1.76 -15.96
CA ASP A 138 5.03 -1.07 -16.53
C ASP A 138 5.08 -1.30 -18.06
N ARG A 139 4.77 -0.23 -18.80
CA ARG A 139 4.77 -0.25 -20.27
C ARG A 139 6.16 -0.33 -20.87
N ASP A 140 7.15 0.27 -20.21
CA ASP A 140 8.52 0.27 -20.70
C ASP A 140 9.13 -1.11 -20.55
N PHE A 141 8.86 -1.79 -19.44
CA PHE A 141 9.23 -3.19 -19.26
C PHE A 141 8.56 -4.08 -20.33
N ALA A 142 7.26 -3.89 -20.57
CA ALA A 142 6.55 -4.64 -21.61
C ALA A 142 7.11 -4.39 -23.01
N ALA A 143 7.53 -3.16 -23.32
CA ALA A 143 8.14 -2.81 -24.60
C ALA A 143 9.52 -3.45 -24.80
N GLN A 144 10.30 -3.61 -23.73
CA GLN A 144 11.62 -4.25 -23.75
C GLN A 144 11.54 -5.80 -23.79
N ARG A 145 10.39 -6.38 -23.48
CA ARG A 145 10.18 -7.83 -23.38
C ARG A 145 8.97 -8.27 -24.22
N PRO A 146 9.10 -8.27 -25.57
CA PRO A 146 7.98 -8.57 -26.47
C PRO A 146 7.42 -10.00 -26.31
N ASP A 147 8.23 -10.93 -25.84
CA ASP A 147 7.82 -12.29 -25.47
C ASP A 147 6.82 -12.29 -24.30
N LEU A 148 7.12 -11.56 -23.24
CA LEU A 148 6.26 -11.42 -22.06
C LEU A 148 5.03 -10.53 -22.36
N ALA A 149 5.20 -9.49 -23.17
CA ALA A 149 4.07 -8.68 -23.65
C ALA A 149 3.06 -9.53 -24.43
N ARG A 150 3.52 -10.48 -25.28
CA ARG A 150 2.66 -11.44 -25.99
C ARG A 150 1.92 -12.37 -25.03
N LEU A 151 2.59 -12.88 -23.99
CA LEU A 151 1.96 -13.68 -22.94
C LEU A 151 0.86 -12.87 -22.24
N THR A 152 1.16 -11.65 -21.85
CA THR A 152 0.23 -10.73 -21.17
C THR A 152 -0.97 -10.41 -22.06
N ALA A 153 -0.77 -10.15 -23.35
CA ALA A 153 -1.85 -9.92 -24.30
C ALA A 153 -2.75 -11.15 -24.48
N CYS A 154 -2.16 -12.35 -24.52
CA CYS A 154 -2.91 -13.61 -24.53
C CYS A 154 -3.80 -13.74 -23.28
N TYR A 155 -3.23 -13.50 -22.10
CA TYR A 155 -3.94 -13.56 -20.84
C TYR A 155 -5.11 -12.54 -20.77
N GLN A 156 -4.86 -11.28 -21.14
CA GLN A 156 -5.88 -10.22 -21.19
C GLN A 156 -7.00 -10.52 -22.19
N LYS A 157 -6.67 -11.14 -23.32
CA LYS A 157 -7.68 -11.60 -24.29
C LYS A 157 -8.64 -12.60 -23.67
N HIS A 158 -8.13 -13.60 -22.93
CA HIS A 158 -8.97 -14.58 -22.25
C HIS A 158 -9.76 -13.96 -21.11
N GLN A 159 -9.15 -13.06 -20.31
CA GLN A 159 -9.87 -12.30 -19.27
C GLN A 159 -11.05 -11.52 -19.87
N THR A 160 -10.83 -10.81 -20.97
CA THR A 160 -11.87 -10.02 -21.66
C THR A 160 -13.01 -10.90 -22.15
N ALA A 161 -12.69 -12.05 -22.76
CA ALA A 161 -13.68 -12.99 -23.24
C ALA A 161 -14.57 -13.57 -22.11
N LEU A 162 -14.02 -13.67 -20.89
CA LEU A 162 -14.74 -14.12 -19.70
C LEU A 162 -15.42 -12.99 -18.92
N GLY A 163 -15.25 -11.73 -19.32
CA GLY A 163 -15.71 -10.57 -18.55
C GLY A 163 -15.07 -10.50 -17.16
N SER A 164 -13.84 -11.02 -17.04
CA SER A 164 -13.15 -11.18 -15.75
C SER A 164 -11.95 -10.25 -15.61
N GLN A 165 -11.47 -10.10 -14.39
CA GLN A 165 -10.28 -9.34 -14.02
C GLN A 165 -9.53 -10.04 -12.91
N ASP A 166 -8.23 -9.84 -12.80
CA ASP A 166 -7.42 -10.32 -11.70
C ASP A 166 -7.16 -9.23 -10.65
N PHE A 167 -6.34 -9.56 -9.67
CA PHE A 167 -6.01 -8.65 -8.57
C PHE A 167 -5.27 -7.39 -9.05
N THR A 168 -4.32 -7.54 -9.99
CA THR A 168 -3.58 -6.41 -10.57
C THR A 168 -4.50 -5.44 -11.31
N ASP A 169 -5.51 -5.96 -12.00
CA ASP A 169 -6.48 -5.15 -12.76
C ASP A 169 -7.31 -4.22 -11.86
N ILE A 170 -7.51 -4.57 -10.59
CA ILE A 170 -8.30 -3.75 -9.66
C ILE A 170 -7.63 -2.37 -9.48
N LEU A 171 -6.36 -2.34 -9.08
CA LEU A 171 -5.63 -1.08 -8.90
C LEU A 171 -5.35 -0.39 -10.21
N LEU A 172 -4.91 -1.13 -11.23
CA LEU A 172 -4.65 -0.58 -12.57
C LEU A 172 -5.87 0.16 -13.10
N ARG A 173 -7.05 -0.47 -13.02
CA ARG A 173 -8.30 0.13 -13.51
C ARG A 173 -8.77 1.30 -12.66
N ALA A 174 -8.65 1.21 -11.32
CA ALA A 174 -8.98 2.33 -10.44
C ALA A 174 -8.11 3.55 -10.77
N ASN A 175 -6.79 3.38 -10.91
CA ASN A 175 -5.85 4.43 -11.27
C ASN A 175 -6.18 5.04 -12.64
N GLN A 176 -6.44 4.21 -13.66
CA GLN A 176 -6.83 4.67 -14.98
C GLN A 176 -8.13 5.50 -14.96
N LEU A 177 -9.13 5.06 -14.21
CA LEU A 177 -10.40 5.77 -14.13
C LEU A 177 -10.30 7.05 -13.31
N MET A 178 -9.46 7.11 -12.27
CA MET A 178 -9.16 8.35 -11.53
C MET A 178 -8.40 9.34 -12.42
N ALA A 179 -7.36 8.89 -13.15
CA ALA A 179 -6.63 9.73 -14.11
C ALA A 179 -7.55 10.32 -15.19
N GLN A 180 -8.53 9.53 -15.65
CA GLN A 180 -9.55 9.98 -16.61
C GLN A 180 -10.70 10.79 -15.97
N ARG A 181 -10.65 11.04 -14.66
CA ARG A 181 -11.73 11.71 -13.88
C ARG A 181 -13.10 11.03 -13.98
N LYS A 182 -13.13 9.74 -14.30
CA LYS A 182 -14.36 8.92 -14.38
C LYS A 182 -14.82 8.38 -13.02
N ILE A 183 -13.90 8.26 -12.10
CA ILE A 183 -14.18 8.03 -10.66
C ILE A 183 -13.42 9.07 -9.85
N LYS A 184 -13.95 9.37 -8.68
CA LYS A 184 -13.31 10.29 -7.74
C LYS A 184 -12.42 9.50 -6.77
N PRO A 185 -11.31 10.10 -6.31
CA PRO A 185 -10.63 9.59 -5.11
C PRO A 185 -11.62 9.51 -3.93
N ILE A 186 -11.36 8.62 -2.99
CA ILE A 186 -12.16 8.54 -1.75
C ILE A 186 -12.01 9.87 -1.01
N ARG A 187 -13.12 10.43 -0.56
CA ARG A 187 -13.10 11.67 0.23
C ARG A 187 -12.22 11.48 1.46
N ALA A 188 -11.21 12.31 1.60
CA ALA A 188 -10.29 12.26 2.73
C ALA A 188 -9.76 13.66 3.05
N THR A 189 -9.66 13.98 4.33
CA THR A 189 -8.85 15.07 4.86
C THR A 189 -7.44 14.58 5.18
N HIS A 190 -7.32 13.30 5.48
CA HIS A 190 -6.06 12.63 5.80
C HIS A 190 -6.04 11.24 5.17
N VAL A 191 -4.89 10.87 4.60
CA VAL A 191 -4.64 9.52 4.09
C VAL A 191 -3.39 8.98 4.79
N LEU A 192 -3.55 7.85 5.46
CA LEU A 192 -2.51 7.18 6.22
C LEU A 192 -2.18 5.85 5.55
N ALA A 193 -0.89 5.60 5.27
CA ALA A 193 -0.42 4.35 4.68
C ALA A 193 0.56 3.64 5.62
N ASP A 194 0.24 2.39 5.98
CA ASP A 194 1.11 1.54 6.79
C ASP A 194 1.91 0.58 5.90
N GLU A 195 3.08 0.15 6.40
CA GLU A 195 4.04 -0.74 5.73
C GLU A 195 4.36 -0.27 4.29
N PHE A 196 4.59 1.04 4.15
CA PHE A 196 4.69 1.69 2.85
C PHE A 196 5.90 1.23 2.03
N GLN A 197 6.96 0.67 2.64
CA GLN A 197 8.08 0.04 1.96
C GLN A 197 7.67 -1.16 1.10
N ASP A 198 6.52 -1.77 1.40
CA ASP A 198 6.02 -2.93 0.64
C ASP A 198 5.09 -2.52 -0.52
N ALA A 199 4.80 -1.24 -0.67
CA ALA A 199 3.96 -0.73 -1.75
C ALA A 199 4.62 -0.93 -3.12
N ASP A 200 3.83 -1.37 -4.09
CA ASP A 200 4.19 -1.40 -5.50
C ASP A 200 3.80 -0.11 -6.23
N ILE A 201 4.18 0.01 -7.50
CA ILE A 201 3.90 1.21 -8.31
C ILE A 201 2.40 1.51 -8.44
N LEU A 202 1.53 0.49 -8.52
CA LEU A 202 0.08 0.71 -8.64
C LEU A 202 -0.53 1.23 -7.34
N GLN A 203 -0.01 0.78 -6.20
CA GLN A 203 -0.42 1.24 -4.87
C GLN A 203 0.09 2.67 -4.62
N PHE A 204 1.31 2.95 -5.04
CA PHE A 204 1.87 4.30 -5.02
C PHE A 204 1.02 5.26 -5.86
N ASP A 205 0.74 4.91 -7.11
CA ASP A 205 -0.10 5.73 -8.01
C ASP A 205 -1.49 5.96 -7.42
N TRP A 206 -2.09 4.92 -6.83
CA TRP A 206 -3.39 5.04 -6.18
C TRP A 206 -3.35 6.08 -5.04
N LEU A 207 -2.31 6.06 -4.21
CA LEU A 207 -2.11 7.05 -3.15
C LEU A 207 -1.94 8.46 -3.74
N MET A 208 -1.15 8.61 -4.79
CA MET A 208 -0.91 9.91 -5.46
C MET A 208 -2.18 10.46 -6.13
N HIS A 209 -3.05 9.61 -6.65
CA HIS A 209 -4.36 10.06 -7.13
C HIS A 209 -5.24 10.65 -6.01
N HIS A 210 -5.09 10.19 -4.77
CA HIS A 210 -5.77 10.79 -3.62
C HIS A 210 -5.13 12.12 -3.20
N ALA A 211 -3.83 12.29 -3.40
CA ALA A 211 -3.12 13.54 -3.10
C ALA A 211 -3.67 14.77 -3.85
N VAL A 212 -4.30 14.57 -5.01
CA VAL A 212 -4.92 15.66 -5.81
C VAL A 212 -6.02 16.44 -5.04
N GLN A 213 -6.61 15.83 -4.02
CA GLN A 213 -7.61 16.50 -3.15
C GLN A 213 -6.96 17.28 -2.00
N ASN A 214 -5.62 17.36 -1.96
CA ASN A 214 -4.83 17.99 -0.90
C ASN A 214 -5.11 17.46 0.53
N PRO A 215 -5.30 16.15 0.74
CA PRO A 215 -5.33 15.62 2.09
C PRO A 215 -3.92 15.68 2.70
N VAL A 216 -3.84 15.70 4.03
CA VAL A 216 -2.57 15.46 4.71
C VAL A 216 -2.19 14.00 4.55
N LEU A 217 -1.05 13.72 3.95
CA LEU A 217 -0.56 12.36 3.72
C LEU A 217 0.41 11.95 4.83
N CYS A 218 0.27 10.73 5.33
CA CYS A 218 1.21 10.16 6.28
C CYS A 218 1.53 8.71 5.86
N ALA A 219 2.76 8.47 5.47
CA ALA A 219 3.25 7.13 5.21
C ALA A 219 4.16 6.67 6.36
N VAL A 220 4.03 5.41 6.74
CA VAL A 220 4.88 4.78 7.75
C VAL A 220 5.47 3.52 7.16
N GLY A 221 6.77 3.36 7.27
CA GLY A 221 7.48 2.22 6.70
C GLY A 221 8.84 1.99 7.35
N ASP A 222 9.45 0.92 6.94
CA ASP A 222 10.79 0.50 7.37
C ASP A 222 11.50 -0.11 6.15
N ASP A 223 12.38 0.66 5.53
CA ASP A 223 13.08 0.24 4.32
C ASP A 223 13.97 -1.00 4.56
N ASP A 224 14.49 -1.16 5.77
CA ASP A 224 15.26 -2.34 6.19
C ASP A 224 14.39 -3.62 6.30
N GLN A 225 13.06 -3.49 6.36
CA GLN A 225 12.09 -4.60 6.34
C GLN A 225 11.51 -4.88 4.95
N SER A 226 11.95 -4.20 3.90
CA SER A 226 11.47 -4.43 2.53
C SER A 226 11.99 -5.75 1.98
N ILE A 227 11.24 -6.84 2.18
CA ILE A 227 11.58 -8.19 1.72
C ILE A 227 10.76 -8.64 0.50
N TYR A 228 9.84 -7.81 0.03
CA TYR A 228 8.95 -8.12 -1.09
C TYR A 228 9.42 -7.57 -2.44
N GLY A 229 10.73 -7.34 -2.62
CA GLY A 229 11.30 -6.92 -3.90
C GLY A 229 10.92 -7.85 -5.06
N PHE A 230 10.78 -9.17 -4.80
CA PHE A 230 10.28 -10.14 -5.78
C PHE A 230 8.80 -9.91 -6.17
N ARG A 231 8.02 -9.20 -5.36
CA ARG A 231 6.66 -8.72 -5.66
C ARG A 231 6.64 -7.27 -6.15
N ARG A 232 7.81 -6.73 -6.51
CA ARG A 232 8.00 -5.38 -7.05
C ARG A 232 7.65 -4.26 -6.08
N SER A 233 7.80 -4.50 -4.78
CA SER A 233 7.78 -3.41 -3.81
C SER A 233 8.82 -2.37 -4.17
N LEU A 234 8.47 -1.10 -4.05
CA LEU A 234 9.35 0.01 -4.37
C LEU A 234 10.45 0.22 -3.32
N GLY A 235 10.25 -0.30 -2.10
CA GLY A 235 11.21 -0.24 -1.01
C GLY A 235 11.64 1.20 -0.69
N TYR A 236 12.93 1.37 -0.43
CA TYR A 236 13.56 2.69 -0.19
C TYR A 236 13.19 3.72 -1.28
N ARG A 237 13.27 3.32 -2.56
CA ARG A 237 12.96 4.21 -3.68
C ARG A 237 11.53 4.75 -3.60
N GLY A 238 10.54 3.91 -3.35
CA GLY A 238 9.14 4.35 -3.23
C GLY A 238 8.93 5.30 -2.06
N MET A 239 9.67 5.12 -0.95
CA MET A 239 9.64 6.03 0.18
C MET A 239 10.22 7.40 -0.20
N MET A 240 11.32 7.44 -0.95
CA MET A 240 11.91 8.70 -1.42
C MET A 240 11.07 9.36 -2.52
N ASP A 241 10.48 8.60 -3.42
CA ASP A 241 9.55 9.12 -4.44
C ASP A 241 8.31 9.75 -3.76
N PHE A 242 7.84 9.18 -2.66
CA PHE A 242 6.76 9.78 -1.84
C PHE A 242 7.20 11.14 -1.27
N VAL A 243 8.39 11.25 -0.70
CA VAL A 243 8.93 12.52 -0.19
C VAL A 243 9.03 13.55 -1.30
N ALA A 244 9.59 13.16 -2.45
CA ALA A 244 9.74 14.06 -3.61
C ALA A 244 8.39 14.55 -4.16
N ALA A 245 7.39 13.66 -4.23
CA ALA A 245 6.08 13.98 -4.78
C ALA A 245 5.21 14.82 -3.84
N THR A 246 5.39 14.70 -2.53
CA THR A 246 4.48 15.31 -1.53
C THR A 246 5.12 16.42 -0.72
N GLY A 247 6.45 16.58 -0.76
CA GLY A 247 7.20 17.45 0.14
C GLY A 247 7.17 16.98 1.60
N ALA A 248 6.96 15.69 1.82
CA ALA A 248 6.85 15.14 3.17
C ALA A 248 8.10 15.34 4.01
N THR A 249 7.91 15.68 5.27
CA THR A 249 9.00 15.69 6.26
C THR A 249 9.30 14.25 6.68
N ILE A 250 10.58 13.88 6.71
CA ILE A 250 11.01 12.59 7.23
C ILE A 250 11.13 12.68 8.77
N ILE A 251 10.48 11.74 9.45
CA ILE A 251 10.57 11.58 10.91
C ILE A 251 11.05 10.17 11.22
N ASN A 252 12.23 10.08 11.87
CA ASN A 252 12.80 8.79 12.24
C ASN A 252 12.25 8.30 13.59
N LEU A 253 11.68 7.09 13.60
CA LEU A 253 11.23 6.39 14.79
C LEU A 253 12.25 5.29 15.15
N ASP A 254 13.36 5.67 15.76
CA ASP A 254 14.57 4.89 15.98
C ASP A 254 14.64 4.14 17.32
N THR A 255 13.62 4.32 18.17
CA THR A 255 13.58 3.63 19.47
C THR A 255 12.79 2.32 19.38
N ASN A 256 13.48 1.18 19.58
CA ASN A 256 12.84 -0.13 19.65
C ASN A 256 12.27 -0.40 21.04
N TYR A 257 10.96 -0.64 21.13
CA TYR A 257 10.23 -0.98 22.36
C TYR A 257 9.86 -2.47 22.47
N ARG A 258 10.21 -3.28 21.47
CA ARG A 258 9.78 -4.69 21.35
C ARG A 258 10.85 -5.66 21.82
N SER A 259 12.10 -5.42 21.44
CA SER A 259 13.18 -6.40 21.52
C SER A 259 14.24 -5.98 22.54
N THR A 260 14.94 -6.96 23.11
CA THR A 260 16.08 -6.70 23.97
C THR A 260 17.26 -6.11 23.21
N ALA A 261 18.17 -5.40 23.90
CA ALA A 261 19.35 -4.79 23.30
C ALA A 261 20.22 -5.79 22.50
N GLY A 262 20.35 -7.02 22.98
CA GLY A 262 21.12 -8.07 22.29
C GLY A 262 20.54 -8.43 20.91
N ILE A 263 19.21 -8.54 20.81
CA ILE A 263 18.53 -8.82 19.53
C ILE A 263 18.70 -7.64 18.58
N VAL A 264 18.49 -6.41 19.07
CA VAL A 264 18.65 -5.18 18.27
C VAL A 264 20.08 -5.07 17.75
N THR A 265 21.08 -5.28 18.60
CA THR A 265 22.49 -5.22 18.19
C THR A 265 22.84 -6.25 17.12
N ALA A 266 22.32 -7.48 17.23
CA ALA A 266 22.55 -8.53 16.23
C ALA A 266 21.91 -8.17 14.87
N ALA A 267 20.66 -7.70 14.89
CA ALA A 267 19.95 -7.24 13.70
C ALA A 267 20.65 -6.05 13.03
N SER A 268 21.05 -5.05 13.81
CA SER A 268 21.76 -3.86 13.30
C SER A 268 23.07 -4.20 12.61
N LYS A 269 23.82 -5.20 13.09
CA LYS A 269 25.03 -5.66 12.43
C LYS A 269 24.76 -6.26 11.05
N LEU A 270 23.65 -7.00 10.89
CA LEU A 270 23.25 -7.57 9.60
C LEU A 270 22.81 -6.46 8.64
N ILE A 271 21.96 -5.57 9.11
CA ILE A 271 21.40 -4.46 8.31
C ILE A 271 22.45 -3.43 7.88
N ALA A 272 23.55 -3.29 8.63
CA ALA A 272 24.65 -2.38 8.28
C ALA A 272 25.30 -2.65 6.90
N TYR A 273 25.04 -3.80 6.30
CA TYR A 273 25.46 -4.11 4.93
C TYR A 273 24.57 -3.47 3.85
N ASN A 274 23.39 -3.00 4.19
CA ASN A 274 22.53 -2.26 3.26
C ASN A 274 23.12 -0.87 3.01
N VAL A 275 23.21 -0.47 1.75
CA VAL A 275 23.78 0.83 1.35
C VAL A 275 22.70 1.90 1.08
N ASP A 276 21.52 1.50 0.61
CA ASP A 276 20.40 2.39 0.31
C ASP A 276 19.41 2.36 1.47
N ARG A 277 19.45 3.42 2.31
CA ARG A 277 18.64 3.53 3.54
C ARG A 277 18.17 4.98 3.74
N VAL A 278 17.01 5.12 4.41
CA VAL A 278 16.52 6.42 4.90
C VAL A 278 17.24 6.82 6.19
#